data_9da834e03676bc6ba4c3ba221657e2cc
#
_entry.id   9da834e03676bc6ba4c3ba221657e2cc
#
_cell.length_a   1.000
_cell.length_b   1.000
_cell.length_c   1.000
_cell.angle_alpha   90.00
_cell.angle_beta   90.00
_cell.angle_gamma   90.00
#
_symmetry.space_group_name_H-M   'P 1'
#
loop_
_entity.id
_entity.type
_entity.pdbx_description
1 polymer ?
#
loop_
_entity_poly.entity_id
_entity_poly.type
_entity_poly.pdbx_seq_one_letter_code
_entity_poly.pdbx_strand_id
1 'polypeptide(L)'
;MGAGHLLGYIVGLFTLGALVSRFFSGKIADRAGRKVVMIIGTAVTAIAGFLYVLIHYFYTSNHDDLETGMLGVWLFLGLRFFHGLSTGFRPAGSSALLTDIVPSDRRGEALGYLGVAGNTGMAGGPALGSLLTVEYGYEEMFICSSLLGIVALFLTLKLPETLPNARPIRRSDLNVFKGKNFEISVWPAALSLLPVACAFGVFLTITPDFVSDLGYQYKGVFNTIIVVASISMRFVAGKASDRYGREPILAIGGFLLFLGMGILSYSTTQLWAAIGGVVYGLSIGINMPTIFAWTADLAPKGKIALAIGTTLVSLEIGIGLGAFISGSLFSSDYSWLPLLYRFCALSGLIMALVLLFSKRKTMTTVN
;
A
#
# COMPACT_ATOMS: atom_id res chain seq x y z
N MET A 1 -27.86 -2.80 -10.15
CA MET A 1 -26.78 -1.78 -10.03
C MET A 1 -25.46 -2.50 -10.22
N GLY A 2 -24.62 -2.10 -11.19
CA GLY A 2 -23.40 -2.82 -11.51
C GLY A 2 -22.40 -2.82 -10.35
N ALA A 3 -21.72 -3.94 -10.13
CA ALA A 3 -20.75 -4.16 -9.04
C ALA A 3 -19.55 -3.18 -9.04
N GLY A 4 -19.36 -2.43 -10.11
CA GLY A 4 -18.23 -1.51 -10.28
C GLY A 4 -18.10 -0.43 -9.21
N HIS A 5 -19.22 0.17 -8.76
CA HIS A 5 -19.18 1.17 -7.69
C HIS A 5 -18.69 0.62 -6.36
N LEU A 6 -18.91 -0.68 -6.09
CA LEU A 6 -18.47 -1.31 -4.85
C LEU A 6 -16.94 -1.51 -4.78
N LEU A 7 -16.25 -1.65 -5.92
CA LEU A 7 -14.80 -1.86 -5.96
C LEU A 7 -14.03 -0.71 -5.30
N GLY A 8 -14.43 0.54 -5.59
CA GLY A 8 -13.84 1.72 -4.96
C GLY A 8 -14.06 1.76 -3.44
N TYR A 9 -15.27 1.39 -2.98
CA TYR A 9 -15.56 1.30 -1.55
C TYR A 9 -14.77 0.17 -0.87
N ILE A 10 -14.59 -0.98 -1.55
CA ILE A 10 -13.83 -2.12 -1.04
C ILE A 10 -12.37 -1.74 -0.76
N VAL A 11 -11.71 -1.06 -1.69
CA VAL A 11 -10.32 -0.61 -1.52
C VAL A 11 -10.27 0.62 -0.61
N GLY A 12 -11.17 1.58 -0.78
CA GLY A 12 -11.22 2.82 -0.01
C GLY A 12 -11.44 2.59 1.49
N LEU A 13 -12.37 1.72 1.89
CA LEU A 13 -12.62 1.38 3.30
C LEU A 13 -11.44 0.63 3.93
N PHE A 14 -10.79 -0.27 3.18
CA PHE A 14 -9.58 -0.91 3.65
C PHE A 14 -8.47 0.12 3.92
N THR A 15 -8.26 1.05 2.99
CA THR A 15 -7.26 2.12 3.12
C THR A 15 -7.62 3.08 4.25
N LEU A 16 -8.91 3.38 4.45
CA LEU A 16 -9.38 4.18 5.58
C LEU A 16 -9.06 3.50 6.92
N GLY A 17 -9.27 2.18 7.02
CA GLY A 17 -8.86 1.39 8.19
C GLY A 17 -7.36 1.47 8.43
N ALA A 18 -6.55 1.33 7.37
CA ALA A 18 -5.10 1.48 7.43
C ALA A 18 -4.69 2.88 7.92
N LEU A 19 -5.30 3.92 7.38
CA LEU A 19 -5.07 5.31 7.78
C LEU A 19 -5.37 5.52 9.26
N VAL A 20 -6.55 5.10 9.72
CA VAL A 20 -6.97 5.22 11.13
C VAL A 20 -5.98 4.51 12.06
N SER A 21 -5.57 3.29 11.73
CA SER A 21 -4.64 2.54 12.59
C SER A 21 -3.25 3.16 12.68
N ARG A 22 -2.76 3.86 11.66
CA ARG A 22 -1.44 4.51 11.68
C ARG A 22 -1.32 5.61 12.74
N PHE A 23 -2.41 6.31 13.06
CA PHE A 23 -2.39 7.38 14.07
C PHE A 23 -2.07 6.89 15.48
N PHE A 24 -2.36 5.64 15.80
CA PHE A 24 -2.17 5.13 17.15
C PHE A 24 -1.27 3.88 17.23
N SER A 25 -1.00 3.17 16.13
CA SER A 25 -0.17 1.97 16.13
C SER A 25 1.23 2.20 16.69
N GLY A 26 1.88 3.31 16.32
CA GLY A 26 3.18 3.69 16.86
C GLY A 26 3.15 3.97 18.36
N LYS A 27 2.14 4.73 18.84
CA LYS A 27 1.96 5.03 20.27
C LYS A 27 1.71 3.76 21.08
N ILE A 28 0.92 2.83 20.53
CA ILE A 28 0.66 1.54 21.17
C ILE A 28 1.93 0.69 21.18
N ALA A 29 2.69 0.66 20.08
CA ALA A 29 3.96 -0.05 20.01
C ALA A 29 4.97 0.44 21.06
N ASP A 30 5.06 1.77 21.25
CA ASP A 30 5.98 2.40 22.20
C ASP A 30 5.54 2.26 23.67
N ARG A 31 4.30 1.89 23.92
CA ARG A 31 3.76 1.78 25.27
C ARG A 31 3.43 0.36 25.70
N ALA A 32 2.65 -0.36 24.86
CA ALA A 32 2.15 -1.69 25.18
C ALA A 32 3.09 -2.80 24.71
N GLY A 33 3.99 -2.50 23.78
CA GLY A 33 4.98 -3.44 23.28
C GLY A 33 4.94 -3.62 21.76
N ARG A 34 6.09 -3.93 21.18
CA ARG A 34 6.28 -4.18 19.74
C ARG A 34 5.52 -5.44 19.33
N LYS A 35 5.69 -6.50 20.13
CA LYS A 35 5.03 -7.80 19.91
C LYS A 35 3.50 -7.69 19.98
N VAL A 36 2.95 -6.93 20.92
CA VAL A 36 1.49 -6.74 21.08
C VAL A 36 0.86 -6.19 19.81
N VAL A 37 1.48 -5.14 19.23
CA VAL A 37 1.01 -4.51 17.99
C VAL A 37 1.07 -5.48 16.82
N MET A 38 2.13 -6.29 16.72
CA MET A 38 2.25 -7.33 15.70
C MET A 38 1.18 -8.42 15.85
N ILE A 39 0.91 -8.85 17.10
CA ILE A 39 -0.14 -9.85 17.38
C ILE A 39 -1.51 -9.32 16.94
N ILE A 40 -1.85 -8.07 17.31
CA ILE A 40 -3.13 -7.46 16.90
C ILE A 40 -3.25 -7.46 15.37
N GLY A 41 -2.24 -6.96 14.66
CA GLY A 41 -2.27 -6.89 13.20
C GLY A 41 -2.35 -8.26 12.52
N THR A 42 -1.57 -9.24 12.97
CA THR A 42 -1.60 -10.61 12.41
C THR A 42 -2.88 -11.36 12.76
N ALA A 43 -3.40 -11.20 13.96
CA ALA A 43 -4.68 -11.80 14.36
C ALA A 43 -5.85 -11.28 13.52
N VAL A 44 -5.92 -9.96 13.31
CA VAL A 44 -6.94 -9.36 12.44
C VAL A 44 -6.85 -9.95 11.03
N THR A 45 -5.66 -10.09 10.46
CA THR A 45 -5.48 -10.69 9.12
C THR A 45 -5.91 -12.17 9.10
N ALA A 46 -5.52 -12.95 10.11
CA ALA A 46 -5.87 -14.37 10.19
C ALA A 46 -7.39 -14.58 10.31
N ILE A 47 -8.06 -13.78 11.13
CA ILE A 47 -9.50 -13.87 11.35
C ILE A 47 -10.29 -13.36 10.14
N ALA A 48 -9.82 -12.28 9.50
CA ALA A 48 -10.52 -11.65 8.39
C ALA A 48 -10.80 -12.61 7.23
N GLY A 49 -9.86 -13.51 6.89
CA GLY A 49 -10.07 -14.48 5.82
C GLY A 49 -11.24 -15.43 6.13
N PHE A 50 -11.33 -15.98 7.34
CA PHE A 50 -12.47 -16.82 7.74
C PHE A 50 -13.79 -16.03 7.75
N LEU A 51 -13.78 -14.79 8.20
CA LEU A 51 -14.97 -13.94 8.16
C LEU A 51 -15.42 -13.63 6.73
N TYR A 52 -14.50 -13.51 5.76
CA TYR A 52 -14.87 -13.39 4.35
C TYR A 52 -15.58 -14.63 3.84
N VAL A 53 -15.14 -15.85 4.22
CA VAL A 53 -15.83 -17.09 3.86
C VAL A 53 -17.24 -17.12 4.46
N LEU A 54 -17.40 -16.77 5.75
CA LEU A 54 -18.71 -16.72 6.40
C LEU A 54 -19.65 -15.71 5.72
N ILE A 55 -19.17 -14.54 5.37
CA ILE A 55 -19.95 -13.51 4.67
C ILE A 55 -20.30 -13.97 3.25
N HIS A 56 -19.36 -14.65 2.56
CA HIS A 56 -19.63 -15.21 1.24
C HIS A 56 -20.75 -16.26 1.30
N TYR A 57 -20.65 -17.19 2.25
CA TYR A 57 -21.70 -18.20 2.47
C TYR A 57 -23.04 -17.57 2.83
N PHE A 58 -23.06 -16.59 3.74
CA PHE A 58 -24.25 -15.86 4.11
C PHE A 58 -24.89 -15.16 2.89
N TYR A 59 -24.09 -14.48 2.06
CA TYR A 59 -24.55 -13.82 0.87
C TYR A 59 -25.12 -14.79 -0.17
N THR A 60 -24.43 -15.89 -0.46
CA THR A 60 -24.85 -16.89 -1.45
C THR A 60 -26.12 -17.63 -1.03
N SER A 61 -26.32 -17.85 0.27
CA SER A 61 -27.52 -18.52 0.80
C SER A 61 -28.76 -17.61 0.84
N ASN A 62 -28.60 -16.30 0.75
CA ASN A 62 -29.71 -15.34 0.92
C ASN A 62 -29.77 -14.29 -0.19
N HIS A 63 -29.11 -14.51 -1.33
CA HIS A 63 -29.02 -13.50 -2.40
C HIS A 63 -30.36 -13.23 -3.10
N ASP A 64 -31.35 -14.14 -3.00
CA ASP A 64 -32.69 -13.96 -3.58
C ASP A 64 -33.53 -12.95 -2.79
N ASP A 65 -33.21 -12.74 -1.50
CA ASP A 65 -33.83 -11.69 -0.70
C ASP A 65 -32.97 -10.39 -0.76
N LEU A 66 -33.54 -9.33 -1.30
CA LEU A 66 -32.85 -8.07 -1.54
C LEU A 66 -32.29 -7.45 -0.25
N GLU A 67 -33.04 -7.49 0.85
CA GLU A 67 -32.63 -6.91 2.11
C GLU A 67 -31.45 -7.67 2.72
N THR A 68 -31.53 -9.00 2.74
CA THR A 68 -30.49 -9.87 3.30
C THR A 68 -29.24 -9.90 2.42
N GLY A 69 -29.40 -9.85 1.10
CA GLY A 69 -28.30 -9.69 0.17
C GLY A 69 -27.55 -8.37 0.36
N MET A 70 -28.27 -7.26 0.57
CA MET A 70 -27.67 -5.95 0.90
C MET A 70 -26.93 -5.98 2.24
N LEU A 71 -27.44 -6.68 3.25
CA LEU A 71 -26.74 -6.85 4.54
C LEU A 71 -25.39 -7.54 4.35
N GLY A 72 -25.30 -8.58 3.52
CA GLY A 72 -24.05 -9.26 3.18
C GLY A 72 -23.01 -8.30 2.59
N VAL A 73 -23.42 -7.40 1.70
CA VAL A 73 -22.55 -6.36 1.13
C VAL A 73 -22.03 -5.42 2.23
N TRP A 74 -22.91 -4.93 3.11
CA TRP A 74 -22.49 -4.04 4.21
C TRP A 74 -21.55 -4.72 5.20
N LEU A 75 -21.79 -6.00 5.52
CA LEU A 75 -20.89 -6.80 6.37
C LEU A 75 -19.52 -6.96 5.72
N PHE A 76 -19.47 -7.20 4.41
CA PHE A 76 -18.21 -7.28 3.67
C PHE A 76 -17.44 -5.95 3.71
N LEU A 77 -18.12 -4.83 3.45
CA LEU A 77 -17.51 -3.51 3.49
C LEU A 77 -17.02 -3.14 4.89
N GLY A 78 -17.80 -3.45 5.94
CA GLY A 78 -17.39 -3.28 7.33
C GLY A 78 -16.14 -4.12 7.65
N LEU A 79 -16.11 -5.39 7.23
CA LEU A 79 -14.94 -6.24 7.41
C LEU A 79 -13.71 -5.73 6.66
N ARG A 80 -13.88 -5.12 5.48
CA ARG A 80 -12.76 -4.46 4.76
C ARG A 80 -12.11 -3.37 5.58
N PHE A 81 -12.91 -2.53 6.25
CA PHE A 81 -12.39 -1.50 7.15
C PHE A 81 -11.60 -2.11 8.32
N PHE A 82 -12.15 -3.11 9.01
CA PHE A 82 -11.45 -3.79 10.10
C PHE A 82 -10.19 -4.51 9.65
N HIS A 83 -10.22 -5.17 8.50
CA HIS A 83 -9.03 -5.79 7.93
C HIS A 83 -7.96 -4.73 7.60
N GLY A 84 -8.37 -3.56 7.10
CA GLY A 84 -7.47 -2.43 6.86
C GLY A 84 -6.68 -2.00 8.10
N LEU A 85 -7.26 -2.05 9.30
CA LEU A 85 -6.55 -1.73 10.55
C LEU A 85 -5.27 -2.56 10.71
N SER A 86 -5.23 -3.79 10.23
CA SER A 86 -4.05 -4.68 10.32
C SER A 86 -2.80 -4.10 9.65
N THR A 87 -2.99 -3.36 8.55
CA THR A 87 -1.88 -2.81 7.74
C THR A 87 -1.13 -1.68 8.42
N GLY A 88 -1.76 -0.96 9.35
CA GLY A 88 -1.07 0.04 10.16
C GLY A 88 -0.34 -0.56 11.35
N PHE A 89 -0.83 -1.66 11.91
CA PHE A 89 -0.24 -2.29 13.09
C PHE A 89 1.03 -3.08 12.79
N ARG A 90 1.00 -3.97 11.80
CA ARG A 90 2.13 -4.88 11.53
C ARG A 90 3.44 -4.17 11.22
N PRO A 91 3.52 -3.19 10.30
CA PRO A 91 4.78 -2.52 9.97
C PRO A 91 5.36 -1.75 11.15
N ALA A 92 4.51 -1.11 11.96
CA ALA A 92 4.95 -0.36 13.14
C ALA A 92 5.64 -1.28 14.16
N GLY A 93 5.02 -2.43 14.47
CA GLY A 93 5.60 -3.41 15.40
C GLY A 93 6.84 -4.09 14.86
N SER A 94 6.81 -4.59 13.61
CA SER A 94 7.91 -5.36 13.03
C SER A 94 9.18 -4.52 12.82
N SER A 95 9.06 -3.30 12.33
CA SER A 95 10.21 -2.41 12.15
C SER A 95 10.81 -2.01 13.48
N ALA A 96 10.00 -1.67 14.49
CA ALA A 96 10.48 -1.29 15.81
C ALA A 96 11.17 -2.48 16.51
N LEU A 97 10.53 -3.66 16.53
CA LEU A 97 11.10 -4.87 17.12
C LEU A 97 12.45 -5.22 16.48
N LEU A 98 12.53 -5.16 15.15
CA LEU A 98 13.76 -5.45 14.42
C LEU A 98 14.88 -4.47 14.78
N THR A 99 14.57 -3.17 14.86
CA THR A 99 15.55 -2.15 15.23
C THR A 99 16.03 -2.24 16.70
N ASP A 100 15.21 -2.81 17.58
CA ASP A 100 15.55 -3.04 18.98
C ASP A 100 16.57 -4.19 19.16
N ILE A 101 16.47 -5.26 18.34
CA ILE A 101 17.31 -6.46 18.46
C ILE A 101 18.59 -6.43 17.64
N VAL A 102 18.66 -5.59 16.59
CA VAL A 102 19.81 -5.54 15.67
C VAL A 102 20.77 -4.42 16.08
N PRO A 103 22.12 -4.65 16.10
CA PRO A 103 23.11 -3.62 16.31
C PRO A 103 22.92 -2.40 15.40
N SER A 104 23.25 -1.21 15.90
CA SER A 104 22.98 0.06 15.22
C SER A 104 23.62 0.18 13.84
N ASP A 105 24.78 -0.42 13.64
CA ASP A 105 25.55 -0.46 12.39
C ASP A 105 24.94 -1.39 11.32
N ARG A 106 24.05 -2.32 11.71
CA ARG A 106 23.40 -3.29 10.81
C ARG A 106 21.91 -3.09 10.65
N ARG A 107 21.32 -2.06 11.26
CA ARG A 107 19.87 -1.78 11.19
C ARG A 107 19.37 -1.57 9.77
N GLY A 108 20.15 -0.89 8.92
CA GLY A 108 19.80 -0.66 7.52
C GLY A 108 19.71 -1.98 6.73
N GLU A 109 20.67 -2.88 6.93
CA GLU A 109 20.66 -4.21 6.31
C GLU A 109 19.42 -5.02 6.73
N ALA A 110 19.13 -5.06 8.03
CA ALA A 110 18.00 -5.79 8.57
C ALA A 110 16.65 -5.26 8.07
N LEU A 111 16.46 -3.93 8.05
CA LEU A 111 15.27 -3.31 7.48
C LEU A 111 15.16 -3.58 5.97
N GLY A 112 16.29 -3.70 5.27
CA GLY A 112 16.34 -4.13 3.87
C GLY A 112 15.77 -5.54 3.70
N TYR A 113 16.17 -6.51 4.51
CA TYR A 113 15.59 -7.87 4.49
C TYR A 113 14.10 -7.89 4.82
N LEU A 114 13.65 -7.09 5.79
CA LEU A 114 12.23 -6.94 6.10
C LEU A 114 11.45 -6.40 4.89
N GLY A 115 12.03 -5.44 4.18
CA GLY A 115 11.47 -4.90 2.93
C GLY A 115 11.41 -5.94 1.81
N VAL A 116 12.43 -6.78 1.65
CA VAL A 116 12.43 -7.89 0.67
C VAL A 116 11.33 -8.89 1.00
N ALA A 117 11.18 -9.29 2.27
CA ALA A 117 10.12 -10.20 2.69
C ALA A 117 8.72 -9.62 2.39
N GLY A 118 8.51 -8.32 2.68
CA GLY A 118 7.26 -7.64 2.34
C GLY A 118 6.98 -7.63 0.84
N ASN A 119 7.98 -7.34 0.00
CA ASN A 119 7.83 -7.34 -1.45
C ASN A 119 7.57 -8.75 -2.02
N THR A 120 8.19 -9.78 -1.44
CA THR A 120 7.92 -11.19 -1.81
C THR A 120 6.46 -11.54 -1.57
N GLY A 121 5.89 -11.10 -0.42
CA GLY A 121 4.47 -11.26 -0.14
C GLY A 121 3.57 -10.46 -1.12
N MET A 122 3.97 -9.24 -1.47
CA MET A 122 3.24 -8.41 -2.44
C MET A 122 3.28 -8.97 -3.87
N ALA A 123 4.34 -9.67 -4.26
CA ALA A 123 4.44 -10.33 -5.56
C ALA A 123 3.70 -11.67 -5.57
N GLY A 124 3.98 -12.52 -4.58
CA GLY A 124 3.45 -13.89 -4.53
C GLY A 124 2.00 -13.96 -4.08
N GLY A 125 1.55 -13.05 -3.18
CA GLY A 125 0.19 -13.06 -2.65
C GLY A 125 -0.89 -13.00 -3.74
N PRO A 126 -0.93 -11.95 -4.57
CA PRO A 126 -1.91 -11.85 -5.65
C PRO A 126 -1.80 -12.96 -6.72
N ALA A 127 -0.56 -13.43 -7.01
CA ALA A 127 -0.36 -14.52 -7.95
C ALA A 127 -0.97 -15.83 -7.41
N LEU A 128 -0.64 -16.19 -6.17
CA LEU A 128 -1.20 -17.36 -5.49
C LEU A 128 -2.71 -17.21 -5.31
N GLY A 129 -3.18 -16.02 -4.90
CA GLY A 129 -4.59 -15.74 -4.70
C GLY A 129 -5.39 -15.89 -5.99
N SER A 130 -4.90 -15.37 -7.11
CA SER A 130 -5.61 -15.52 -8.39
C SER A 130 -5.59 -16.96 -8.91
N LEU A 131 -4.51 -17.70 -8.70
CA LEU A 131 -4.43 -19.12 -9.03
C LEU A 131 -5.47 -19.91 -8.22
N LEU A 132 -5.48 -19.74 -6.91
CA LEU A 132 -6.43 -20.43 -6.03
C LEU A 132 -7.88 -20.08 -6.38
N THR A 133 -8.16 -18.83 -6.69
CA THR A 133 -9.52 -18.40 -7.06
C THR A 133 -9.98 -19.03 -8.36
N VAL A 134 -9.11 -19.14 -9.37
CA VAL A 134 -9.46 -19.70 -10.68
C VAL A 134 -9.61 -21.22 -10.61
N GLU A 135 -8.72 -21.91 -9.90
CA GLU A 135 -8.67 -23.38 -9.88
C GLU A 135 -9.62 -24.00 -8.83
N TYR A 136 -9.82 -23.32 -7.70
CA TYR A 136 -10.54 -23.89 -6.55
C TYR A 136 -11.72 -23.03 -6.08
N GLY A 137 -11.66 -21.72 -6.27
CA GLY A 137 -12.73 -20.79 -5.85
C GLY A 137 -12.29 -19.74 -4.83
N TYR A 138 -13.22 -18.83 -4.50
CA TYR A 138 -12.96 -17.75 -3.54
C TYR A 138 -12.83 -18.25 -2.10
N GLU A 139 -13.60 -19.26 -1.72
CA GLU A 139 -13.60 -19.80 -0.36
C GLU A 139 -12.24 -20.37 0.00
N GLU A 140 -11.69 -21.24 -0.87
CA GLU A 140 -10.40 -21.86 -0.69
C GLU A 140 -9.27 -20.84 -0.66
N MET A 141 -9.34 -19.79 -1.49
CA MET A 141 -8.39 -18.70 -1.47
C MET A 141 -8.42 -17.95 -0.12
N PHE A 142 -9.61 -17.65 0.43
CA PHE A 142 -9.72 -17.00 1.73
C PHE A 142 -9.29 -17.91 2.88
N ILE A 143 -9.62 -19.21 2.83
CA ILE A 143 -9.16 -20.20 3.81
C ILE A 143 -7.64 -20.27 3.80
N CYS A 144 -7.01 -20.41 2.62
CA CYS A 144 -5.56 -20.44 2.49
C CYS A 144 -4.92 -19.16 3.06
N SER A 145 -5.48 -18.00 2.76
CA SER A 145 -5.03 -16.72 3.32
C SER A 145 -5.09 -16.71 4.85
N SER A 146 -6.18 -17.23 5.45
CA SER A 146 -6.32 -17.33 6.90
C SER A 146 -5.33 -18.30 7.53
N LEU A 147 -5.10 -19.45 6.91
CA LEU A 147 -4.12 -20.44 7.40
C LEU A 147 -2.71 -19.84 7.40
N LEU A 148 -2.31 -19.13 6.35
CA LEU A 148 -1.06 -18.39 6.31
C LEU A 148 -1.00 -17.30 7.39
N GLY A 149 -2.12 -16.62 7.65
CA GLY A 149 -2.28 -15.66 8.74
C GLY A 149 -2.09 -16.32 10.13
N ILE A 150 -2.63 -17.50 10.35
CA ILE A 150 -2.46 -18.30 11.58
C ILE A 150 -0.99 -18.69 11.75
N VAL A 151 -0.32 -19.17 10.71
CA VAL A 151 1.12 -19.49 10.74
C VAL A 151 1.91 -18.23 11.12
N ALA A 152 1.63 -17.08 10.50
CA ALA A 152 2.28 -15.83 10.83
C ALA A 152 2.01 -15.39 12.28
N LEU A 153 0.79 -15.60 12.79
CA LEU A 153 0.42 -15.34 14.18
C LEU A 153 1.21 -16.22 15.13
N PHE A 154 1.28 -17.52 14.85
CA PHE A 154 2.06 -18.47 15.65
C PHE A 154 3.55 -18.11 15.71
N LEU A 155 4.14 -17.72 14.57
CA LEU A 155 5.52 -17.24 14.51
C LEU A 155 5.68 -15.94 15.32
N THR A 156 4.72 -15.03 15.22
CA THR A 156 4.73 -13.76 15.98
C THR A 156 4.67 -14.00 17.48
N LEU A 157 3.89 -15.00 17.94
CA LEU A 157 3.79 -15.37 19.35
C LEU A 157 5.11 -15.90 19.94
N LYS A 158 6.00 -16.45 19.09
CA LYS A 158 7.33 -16.92 19.52
C LYS A 158 8.37 -15.79 19.62
N LEU A 159 8.10 -14.61 19.06
CA LEU A 159 9.03 -13.49 19.16
C LEU A 159 9.12 -12.97 20.61
N PRO A 160 10.28 -12.50 21.06
CA PRO A 160 10.41 -11.82 22.35
C PRO A 160 9.74 -10.45 22.31
N GLU A 161 9.24 -9.96 23.45
CA GLU A 161 8.91 -8.54 23.61
C GLU A 161 10.22 -7.77 23.86
N THR A 162 10.43 -6.71 23.10
CA THR A 162 11.67 -5.91 23.17
C THR A 162 11.51 -4.61 23.95
N LEU A 163 10.29 -4.21 24.28
CA LEU A 163 10.03 -3.02 25.06
C LEU A 163 10.31 -3.28 26.56
N PRO A 164 11.33 -2.62 27.20
CA PRO A 164 11.73 -2.92 28.58
C PRO A 164 10.67 -2.60 29.58
N ASN A 165 9.72 -1.88 29.52
CA ASN A 165 8.70 -1.49 30.51
C ASN A 165 7.32 -1.35 29.85
N ALA A 166 6.86 -2.42 29.18
CA ALA A 166 5.54 -2.45 28.58
C ALA A 166 4.45 -2.16 29.60
N ARG A 167 3.50 -1.28 29.26
CA ARG A 167 2.38 -0.85 30.10
C ARG A 167 1.06 -1.07 29.38
N PRO A 168 -0.04 -1.33 30.09
CA PRO A 168 -1.33 -1.52 29.46
C PRO A 168 -1.76 -0.29 28.65
N ILE A 169 -2.48 -0.54 27.55
CA ILE A 169 -3.06 0.51 26.69
C ILE A 169 -4.06 1.35 27.50
N ARG A 170 -3.94 2.66 27.42
CA ARG A 170 -4.89 3.60 28.03
C ARG A 170 -5.73 4.27 26.94
N ARG A 171 -6.94 4.69 27.28
CA ARG A 171 -7.81 5.46 26.36
C ARG A 171 -7.13 6.72 25.80
N SER A 172 -6.21 7.33 26.58
CA SER A 172 -5.40 8.46 26.13
C SER A 172 -4.47 8.15 24.95
N ASP A 173 -4.05 6.90 24.81
CA ASP A 173 -3.14 6.45 23.73
C ASP A 173 -3.87 6.35 22.39
N LEU A 174 -5.17 6.14 22.44
CA LEU A 174 -6.08 6.13 21.29
C LEU A 174 -6.53 7.54 20.87
N ASN A 175 -6.16 8.59 21.62
CA ASN A 175 -6.52 9.95 21.28
C ASN A 175 -5.59 10.50 20.18
N VAL A 176 -6.13 10.59 18.97
CA VAL A 176 -5.44 11.11 17.78
C VAL A 176 -5.14 12.62 17.92
N PHE A 177 -5.93 13.35 18.69
CA PHE A 177 -5.81 14.82 18.84
C PHE A 177 -4.80 15.26 19.91
N LYS A 178 -4.28 14.35 20.73
CA LYS A 178 -3.25 14.67 21.73
C LYS A 178 -1.84 14.46 21.16
N GLY A 179 -1.09 15.57 21.04
CA GLY A 179 0.31 15.57 20.60
C GLY A 179 0.48 16.06 19.16
N LYS A 180 1.72 16.23 18.74
CA LYS A 180 2.05 16.50 17.33
C LYS A 180 1.97 15.19 16.55
N ASN A 181 0.94 15.07 15.73
CA ASN A 181 0.72 13.86 14.92
C ASN A 181 1.32 13.96 13.50
N PHE A 182 1.77 15.15 13.12
CA PHE A 182 2.34 15.43 11.81
C PHE A 182 3.63 16.24 11.92
N GLU A 183 4.59 15.95 11.05
CA GLU A 183 5.80 16.73 10.87
C GLU A 183 5.73 17.49 9.54
N ILE A 184 5.56 18.81 9.64
CA ILE A 184 5.33 19.67 8.46
C ILE A 184 6.57 19.78 7.57
N SER A 185 7.78 19.63 8.12
CA SER A 185 9.02 19.75 7.34
C SER A 185 9.10 18.79 6.16
N VAL A 186 8.38 17.65 6.22
CA VAL A 186 8.42 16.61 5.18
C VAL A 186 7.33 16.74 4.11
N TRP A 187 6.56 17.86 4.13
CA TRP A 187 5.49 18.06 3.16
C TRP A 187 5.92 17.91 1.68
N PRO A 188 7.16 18.30 1.24
CA PRO A 188 7.53 18.12 -0.16
C PRO A 188 7.61 16.65 -0.55
N ALA A 189 8.21 15.82 0.31
CA ALA A 189 8.27 14.37 0.11
C ALA A 189 6.86 13.74 0.17
N ALA A 190 6.04 14.15 1.15
CA ALA A 190 4.68 13.66 1.34
C ALA A 190 3.77 14.01 0.14
N LEU A 191 3.84 15.22 -0.40
CA LEU A 191 3.10 15.61 -1.60
C LEU A 191 3.59 14.89 -2.86
N SER A 192 4.89 14.63 -2.98
CA SER A 192 5.43 13.86 -4.11
C SER A 192 4.95 12.41 -4.11
N LEU A 193 4.53 11.88 -2.95
CA LEU A 193 3.97 10.53 -2.84
C LEU A 193 2.52 10.44 -3.33
N LEU A 194 1.74 11.53 -3.27
CA LEU A 194 0.31 11.51 -3.62
C LEU A 194 0.04 11.00 -5.05
N PRO A 195 0.70 11.50 -6.12
CA PRO A 195 0.49 10.99 -7.48
C PRO A 195 0.78 9.50 -7.61
N VAL A 196 1.88 9.04 -7.00
CA VAL A 196 2.30 7.63 -7.03
C VAL A 196 1.29 6.75 -6.30
N ALA A 197 0.84 7.21 -5.14
CA ALA A 197 -0.15 6.51 -4.32
C ALA A 197 -1.54 6.50 -4.97
N CYS A 198 -1.95 7.60 -5.59
CA CYS A 198 -3.20 7.68 -6.33
C CYS A 198 -3.22 6.71 -7.51
N ALA A 199 -2.13 6.68 -8.30
CA ALA A 199 -1.97 5.71 -9.38
C ALA A 199 -2.02 4.26 -8.88
N PHE A 200 -1.45 3.99 -7.69
CA PHE A 200 -1.53 2.67 -7.07
C PHE A 200 -2.95 2.32 -6.61
N GLY A 201 -3.72 3.29 -6.11
CA GLY A 201 -5.14 3.12 -5.76
C GLY A 201 -6.00 2.79 -6.98
N VAL A 202 -5.81 3.52 -8.09
CA VAL A 202 -6.46 3.21 -9.39
C VAL A 202 -6.08 1.80 -9.85
N PHE A 203 -4.79 1.47 -9.80
CA PHE A 203 -4.27 0.16 -10.15
C PHE A 203 -4.95 -0.97 -9.36
N LEU A 204 -5.01 -0.86 -8.04
CA LEU A 204 -5.61 -1.89 -7.18
C LEU A 204 -7.10 -2.09 -7.44
N THR A 205 -7.80 -1.04 -7.88
CA THR A 205 -9.26 -1.06 -8.01
C THR A 205 -9.73 -1.61 -9.34
N ILE A 206 -9.15 -1.15 -10.45
CA ILE A 206 -9.69 -1.43 -11.79
C ILE A 206 -8.78 -2.31 -12.66
N THR A 207 -7.47 -2.33 -12.38
CA THR A 207 -6.53 -3.07 -13.24
C THR A 207 -6.78 -4.58 -13.25
N PRO A 208 -7.21 -5.24 -12.15
CA PRO A 208 -7.51 -6.67 -12.20
C PRO A 208 -8.58 -7.05 -13.23
N ASP A 209 -9.60 -6.21 -13.40
CA ASP A 209 -10.64 -6.46 -14.39
C ASP A 209 -10.16 -6.13 -15.79
N PHE A 210 -9.44 -5.02 -15.96
CA PHE A 210 -8.82 -4.65 -17.24
C PHE A 210 -7.92 -5.75 -17.80
N VAL A 211 -7.04 -6.34 -16.99
CA VAL A 211 -6.15 -7.39 -17.48
C VAL A 211 -6.89 -8.70 -17.75
N SER A 212 -8.01 -8.96 -17.04
CA SER A 212 -8.91 -10.07 -17.36
C SER A 212 -9.50 -9.93 -18.76
N ASP A 213 -9.96 -8.72 -19.12
CA ASP A 213 -10.50 -8.45 -20.46
C ASP A 213 -9.46 -8.54 -21.56
N LEU A 214 -8.19 -8.28 -21.23
CA LEU A 214 -7.07 -8.53 -22.15
C LEU A 214 -6.71 -10.04 -22.27
N GLY A 215 -7.43 -10.92 -21.55
CA GLY A 215 -7.25 -12.37 -21.62
C GLY A 215 -6.23 -12.96 -20.65
N TYR A 216 -5.84 -12.22 -19.60
CA TYR A 216 -5.04 -12.81 -18.50
C TYR A 216 -5.92 -13.76 -17.68
N GLN A 217 -5.61 -15.05 -17.73
CA GLN A 217 -6.30 -16.07 -16.93
C GLN A 217 -6.10 -15.82 -15.42
N TYR A 218 -4.87 -15.51 -15.02
CA TYR A 218 -4.50 -15.25 -13.63
C TYR A 218 -4.18 -13.76 -13.45
N LYS A 219 -5.15 -12.98 -12.98
CA LYS A 219 -5.04 -11.51 -12.80
C LYS A 219 -3.83 -11.12 -11.94
N GLY A 220 -3.48 -11.94 -10.95
CA GLY A 220 -2.37 -11.70 -10.03
C GLY A 220 -0.99 -11.76 -10.67
N VAL A 221 -0.83 -12.46 -11.81
CA VAL A 221 0.44 -12.52 -12.56
C VAL A 221 0.85 -11.11 -13.03
N PHE A 222 -0.11 -10.29 -13.43
CA PHE A 222 0.17 -8.92 -13.83
C PHE A 222 0.76 -8.09 -12.68
N ASN A 223 0.22 -8.25 -11.46
CA ASN A 223 0.81 -7.60 -10.28
C ASN A 223 2.23 -8.11 -10.01
N THR A 224 2.50 -9.38 -10.20
CA THR A 224 3.85 -9.95 -10.05
C THR A 224 4.85 -9.31 -11.01
N ILE A 225 4.48 -9.07 -12.27
CA ILE A 225 5.32 -8.38 -13.26
C ILE A 225 5.74 -7.00 -12.72
N ILE A 226 4.79 -6.23 -12.20
CA ILE A 226 5.04 -4.89 -11.64
C ILE A 226 5.96 -4.96 -10.42
N VAL A 227 5.71 -5.88 -9.49
CA VAL A 227 6.51 -5.98 -8.26
C VAL A 227 7.93 -6.44 -8.57
N VAL A 228 8.13 -7.38 -9.48
CA VAL A 228 9.47 -7.81 -9.92
C VAL A 228 10.23 -6.64 -10.55
N ALA A 229 9.60 -5.88 -11.45
CA ALA A 229 10.19 -4.69 -12.03
C ALA A 229 10.52 -3.63 -10.96
N SER A 230 9.65 -3.46 -9.97
CA SER A 230 9.89 -2.55 -8.84
C SER A 230 11.10 -2.97 -7.99
N ILE A 231 11.21 -4.26 -7.67
CA ILE A 231 12.34 -4.77 -6.87
C ILE A 231 13.66 -4.56 -7.62
N SER A 232 13.73 -4.87 -8.92
CA SER A 232 14.94 -4.72 -9.72
C SER A 232 15.48 -3.29 -9.71
N MET A 233 14.58 -2.31 -9.73
CA MET A 233 14.97 -0.90 -9.77
C MET A 233 15.36 -0.32 -8.40
N ARG A 234 14.88 -0.88 -7.29
CA ARG A 234 15.16 -0.36 -5.93
C ARG A 234 16.64 -0.30 -5.60
N PHE A 235 17.41 -1.32 -6.00
CA PHE A 235 18.85 -1.37 -5.74
C PHE A 235 19.62 -0.27 -6.47
N VAL A 236 19.19 0.06 -7.67
CA VAL A 236 19.78 1.14 -8.49
C VAL A 236 19.34 2.50 -7.97
N ALA A 237 18.06 2.67 -7.70
CA ALA A 237 17.46 3.94 -7.30
C ALA A 237 18.04 4.47 -5.98
N GLY A 238 18.26 3.61 -4.98
CA GLY A 238 18.85 4.01 -3.71
C GLY A 238 20.20 4.67 -3.90
N LYS A 239 21.15 3.97 -4.55
CA LYS A 239 22.50 4.50 -4.83
C LYS A 239 22.48 5.74 -5.70
N ALA A 240 21.61 5.77 -6.73
CA ALA A 240 21.49 6.91 -7.61
C ALA A 240 20.95 8.15 -6.85
N SER A 241 19.96 7.99 -5.99
CA SER A 241 19.39 9.10 -5.22
C SER A 241 20.35 9.67 -4.18
N ASP A 242 21.25 8.84 -3.62
CA ASP A 242 22.31 9.30 -2.71
C ASP A 242 23.38 10.09 -3.46
N ARG A 243 23.69 9.68 -4.71
CA ARG A 243 24.73 10.33 -5.52
C ARG A 243 24.29 11.60 -6.24
N TYR A 244 23.09 11.57 -6.83
CA TYR A 244 22.60 12.64 -7.71
C TYR A 244 21.56 13.55 -7.03
N GLY A 245 21.16 13.23 -5.80
CA GLY A 245 20.12 13.92 -5.04
C GLY A 245 18.73 13.31 -5.23
N ARG A 246 17.83 13.61 -4.28
CA ARG A 246 16.48 13.00 -4.21
C ARG A 246 15.57 13.50 -5.35
N GLU A 247 15.53 14.82 -5.54
CA GLU A 247 14.60 15.46 -6.49
C GLU A 247 14.80 15.01 -7.95
N PRO A 248 16.03 14.95 -8.52
CA PRO A 248 16.22 14.50 -9.91
C PRO A 248 15.81 13.04 -10.12
N ILE A 249 16.09 12.18 -9.14
CA ILE A 249 15.73 10.77 -9.23
C ILE A 249 14.23 10.58 -9.12
N LEU A 250 13.55 11.35 -8.25
CA LEU A 250 12.09 11.36 -8.18
C LEU A 250 11.45 11.93 -9.46
N ALA A 251 12.08 12.91 -10.12
CA ALA A 251 11.61 13.39 -11.41
C ALA A 251 11.65 12.30 -12.49
N ILE A 252 12.71 11.47 -12.51
CA ILE A 252 12.78 10.29 -13.38
C ILE A 252 11.65 9.30 -13.01
N GLY A 253 11.43 9.06 -11.72
CA GLY A 253 10.35 8.22 -11.23
C GLY A 253 8.96 8.72 -11.65
N GLY A 254 8.71 10.02 -11.57
CA GLY A 254 7.48 10.67 -12.05
C GLY A 254 7.30 10.56 -13.57
N PHE A 255 8.39 10.71 -14.34
CA PHE A 255 8.36 10.52 -15.78
C PHE A 255 8.08 9.07 -16.18
N LEU A 256 8.64 8.09 -15.46
CA LEU A 256 8.30 6.67 -15.67
C LEU A 256 6.84 6.37 -15.28
N LEU A 257 6.29 7.05 -14.26
CA LEU A 257 4.86 6.97 -13.94
C LEU A 257 4.01 7.45 -15.12
N PHE A 258 4.38 8.60 -15.71
CA PHE A 258 3.74 9.14 -16.91
C PHE A 258 3.77 8.13 -18.06
N LEU A 259 4.94 7.59 -18.38
CA LEU A 259 5.09 6.63 -19.48
C LEU A 259 4.33 5.32 -19.20
N GLY A 260 4.47 4.73 -18.01
CA GLY A 260 3.84 3.45 -17.67
C GLY A 260 2.32 3.53 -17.70
N MET A 261 1.74 4.54 -17.04
CA MET A 261 0.29 4.77 -17.07
C MET A 261 -0.20 5.21 -18.46
N GLY A 262 0.61 5.98 -19.19
CA GLY A 262 0.33 6.32 -20.58
C GLY A 262 0.23 5.08 -21.48
N ILE A 263 1.19 4.17 -21.40
CA ILE A 263 1.16 2.91 -22.16
C ILE A 263 -0.07 2.09 -21.76
N LEU A 264 -0.36 1.93 -20.48
CA LEU A 264 -1.55 1.21 -20.00
C LEU A 264 -2.84 1.80 -20.56
N SER A 265 -2.93 3.12 -20.70
CA SER A 265 -4.14 3.78 -21.21
C SER A 265 -4.46 3.46 -22.68
N TYR A 266 -3.48 3.03 -23.45
CA TYR A 266 -3.63 2.64 -24.86
C TYR A 266 -3.46 1.13 -25.08
N SER A 267 -3.27 0.35 -24.01
CA SER A 267 -3.02 -1.09 -24.15
C SER A 267 -4.27 -1.85 -24.57
N THR A 268 -4.21 -2.52 -25.71
CA THR A 268 -5.25 -3.41 -26.25
C THR A 268 -4.81 -4.86 -26.29
N THR A 269 -3.59 -5.17 -25.89
CA THR A 269 -3.03 -6.53 -25.87
C THR A 269 -2.28 -6.80 -24.58
N GLN A 270 -2.16 -8.09 -24.24
CA GLN A 270 -1.39 -8.51 -23.05
C GLN A 270 0.06 -7.99 -23.08
N LEU A 271 0.70 -7.98 -24.25
CA LEU A 271 2.09 -7.53 -24.41
C LEU A 271 2.24 -6.05 -24.07
N TRP A 272 1.39 -5.18 -24.61
CA TRP A 272 1.44 -3.75 -24.33
C TRP A 272 1.11 -3.46 -22.86
N ALA A 273 0.15 -4.17 -22.28
CA ALA A 273 -0.13 -4.08 -20.86
C ALA A 273 1.08 -4.51 -20.03
N ALA A 274 1.75 -5.62 -20.36
CA ALA A 274 2.95 -6.08 -19.67
C ALA A 274 4.08 -5.03 -19.73
N ILE A 275 4.32 -4.42 -20.90
CA ILE A 275 5.30 -3.34 -21.06
C ILE A 275 4.95 -2.15 -20.17
N GLY A 276 3.70 -1.69 -20.22
CA GLY A 276 3.21 -0.61 -19.34
C GLY A 276 3.36 -0.96 -17.86
N GLY A 277 3.04 -2.20 -17.47
CA GLY A 277 3.22 -2.74 -16.14
C GLY A 277 4.68 -2.74 -15.67
N VAL A 278 5.62 -3.15 -16.53
CA VAL A 278 7.06 -3.10 -16.23
C VAL A 278 7.50 -1.65 -16.00
N VAL A 279 7.15 -0.72 -16.89
CA VAL A 279 7.54 0.70 -16.76
C VAL A 279 6.94 1.31 -15.51
N TYR A 280 5.69 1.00 -15.20
CA TYR A 280 5.05 1.42 -13.95
C TYR A 280 5.73 0.82 -12.72
N GLY A 281 6.12 -0.46 -12.77
CA GLY A 281 6.88 -1.12 -11.72
C GLY A 281 8.23 -0.45 -11.46
N LEU A 282 8.97 -0.10 -12.52
CA LEU A 282 10.23 0.67 -12.41
C LEU A 282 10.00 2.01 -11.73
N SER A 283 8.90 2.72 -12.05
CA SER A 283 8.50 3.96 -11.38
C SER A 283 8.33 3.78 -9.88
N ILE A 284 7.56 2.76 -9.44
CA ILE A 284 7.36 2.44 -8.03
C ILE A 284 8.70 2.13 -7.36
N GLY A 285 9.58 1.37 -8.05
CA GLY A 285 10.91 0.99 -7.58
C GLY A 285 11.83 2.18 -7.32
N ILE A 286 11.67 3.27 -8.07
CA ILE A 286 12.40 4.53 -7.85
C ILE A 286 11.72 5.36 -6.75
N ASN A 287 10.43 5.63 -6.90
CA ASN A 287 9.73 6.62 -6.09
C ASN A 287 9.66 6.23 -4.63
N MET A 288 9.25 5.00 -4.31
CA MET A 288 9.02 4.58 -2.92
C MET A 288 10.27 4.71 -2.03
N PRO A 289 11.42 4.10 -2.35
CA PRO A 289 12.60 4.21 -1.48
C PRO A 289 13.15 5.65 -1.45
N THR A 290 13.11 6.36 -2.58
CA THR A 290 13.65 7.72 -2.67
C THR A 290 12.82 8.72 -1.86
N ILE A 291 11.48 8.61 -1.88
CA ILE A 291 10.59 9.46 -1.07
C ILE A 291 10.83 9.22 0.42
N PHE A 292 10.96 7.97 0.87
CA PHE A 292 11.23 7.67 2.28
C PHE A 292 12.63 8.14 2.71
N ALA A 293 13.64 8.03 1.84
CA ALA A 293 14.95 8.59 2.10
C ALA A 293 14.89 10.11 2.21
N TRP A 294 14.19 10.79 1.28
CA TRP A 294 13.98 12.23 1.33
C TRP A 294 13.21 12.66 2.59
N THR A 295 12.21 11.91 2.99
CA THR A 295 11.50 12.13 4.25
C THR A 295 12.46 12.09 5.44
N ALA A 296 13.38 11.13 5.48
CA ALA A 296 14.35 11.02 6.54
C ALA A 296 15.35 12.20 6.54
N ASP A 297 15.78 12.65 5.34
CA ASP A 297 16.68 13.80 5.17
C ASP A 297 16.03 15.12 5.63
N LEU A 298 14.73 15.30 5.40
CA LEU A 298 13.95 16.48 5.81
C LEU A 298 13.53 16.46 7.27
N ALA A 299 13.57 15.30 7.92
CA ALA A 299 13.08 15.14 9.29
C ALA A 299 13.99 15.83 10.30
N PRO A 300 13.44 16.62 11.26
CA PRO A 300 14.23 17.14 12.37
C PRO A 300 14.84 16.02 13.22
N LYS A 301 15.98 16.30 13.84
CA LYS A 301 16.66 15.34 14.73
C LYS A 301 15.68 14.77 15.77
N GLY A 302 15.64 13.45 15.90
CA GLY A 302 14.78 12.74 16.85
C GLY A 302 13.30 12.60 16.42
N LYS A 303 12.90 13.06 15.20
CA LYS A 303 11.50 12.98 14.73
C LYS A 303 11.31 12.14 13.47
N ILE A 304 12.27 11.30 13.12
CA ILE A 304 12.21 10.48 11.88
C ILE A 304 10.95 9.61 11.85
N ALA A 305 10.58 8.99 12.97
CA ALA A 305 9.40 8.14 13.02
C ALA A 305 8.09 8.92 12.75
N LEU A 306 7.96 10.14 13.31
CA LEU A 306 6.83 11.03 13.08
C LEU A 306 6.79 11.50 11.61
N ALA A 307 7.94 11.83 11.05
CA ALA A 307 8.11 12.24 9.66
C ALA A 307 7.67 11.13 8.69
N ILE A 308 8.16 9.90 8.89
CA ILE A 308 7.75 8.72 8.11
C ILE A 308 6.24 8.48 8.27
N GLY A 309 5.71 8.59 9.50
CA GLY A 309 4.27 8.48 9.76
C GLY A 309 3.46 9.49 8.95
N THR A 310 3.91 10.74 8.87
CA THR A 310 3.28 11.80 8.05
C THR A 310 3.29 11.44 6.57
N THR A 311 4.40 10.95 6.04
CA THR A 311 4.52 10.53 4.64
C THR A 311 3.63 9.33 4.35
N LEU A 312 3.51 8.37 5.28
CA LEU A 312 2.61 7.22 5.15
C LEU A 312 1.12 7.61 5.17
N VAL A 313 0.75 8.69 5.86
CA VAL A 313 -0.62 9.25 5.77
C VAL A 313 -0.91 9.72 4.34
N SER A 314 0.03 10.39 3.67
CA SER A 314 -0.13 10.76 2.25
C SER A 314 -0.27 9.53 1.35
N LEU A 315 0.44 8.44 1.64
CA LEU A 315 0.29 7.17 0.93
C LEU A 315 -1.15 6.66 1.01
N GLU A 316 -1.71 6.57 2.22
CA GLU A 316 -3.08 6.06 2.41
C GLU A 316 -4.12 7.00 1.78
N ILE A 317 -3.94 8.32 1.92
CA ILE A 317 -4.84 9.30 1.28
C ILE A 317 -4.79 9.13 -0.24
N GLY A 318 -3.60 9.02 -0.83
CA GLY A 318 -3.44 8.84 -2.27
C GLY A 318 -4.11 7.56 -2.77
N ILE A 319 -3.85 6.42 -2.12
CA ILE A 319 -4.48 5.14 -2.48
C ILE A 319 -6.00 5.23 -2.35
N GLY A 320 -6.50 5.79 -1.24
CA GLY A 320 -7.94 5.96 -1.00
C GLY A 320 -8.61 6.84 -2.05
N LEU A 321 -8.00 7.97 -2.41
CA LEU A 321 -8.51 8.86 -3.46
C LEU A 321 -8.52 8.17 -4.83
N GLY A 322 -7.42 7.49 -5.21
CA GLY A 322 -7.34 6.76 -6.46
C GLY A 322 -8.40 5.67 -6.55
N ALA A 323 -8.59 4.91 -5.48
CA ALA A 323 -9.61 3.87 -5.40
C ALA A 323 -11.03 4.44 -5.46
N PHE A 324 -11.32 5.50 -4.71
CA PHE A 324 -12.64 6.12 -4.69
C PHE A 324 -13.01 6.73 -6.05
N ILE A 325 -12.09 7.50 -6.65
CA ILE A 325 -12.31 8.13 -7.97
C ILE A 325 -12.52 7.04 -9.03
N SER A 326 -11.67 6.01 -9.07
CA SER A 326 -11.80 4.94 -10.05
C SER A 326 -13.07 4.12 -9.84
N GLY A 327 -13.44 3.80 -8.62
CA GLY A 327 -14.66 3.06 -8.32
C GLY A 327 -15.94 3.85 -8.60
N SER A 328 -15.95 5.18 -8.37
CA SER A 328 -17.10 6.02 -8.66
C SER A 328 -17.34 6.26 -10.16
N LEU A 329 -16.26 6.28 -10.94
CA LEU A 329 -16.31 6.43 -12.41
C LEU A 329 -16.47 5.09 -13.13
N PHE A 330 -16.18 3.98 -12.45
CA PHE A 330 -16.34 2.65 -13.00
C PHE A 330 -17.85 2.32 -13.10
N SER A 331 -18.42 2.64 -14.22
CA SER A 331 -19.67 2.02 -14.70
C SER A 331 -19.30 0.72 -15.41
N SER A 332 -20.25 -0.17 -15.66
CA SER A 332 -20.07 -1.41 -16.41
C SER A 332 -19.49 -1.24 -17.84
N ASP A 333 -19.20 -0.01 -18.20
CA ASP A 333 -18.55 0.39 -19.44
C ASP A 333 -17.11 0.83 -19.15
N TYR A 334 -16.15 0.08 -19.68
CA TYR A 334 -14.71 0.35 -19.56
C TYR A 334 -14.22 1.61 -20.30
N SER A 335 -15.11 2.40 -20.89
CA SER A 335 -14.77 3.61 -21.63
C SER A 335 -13.97 4.65 -20.82
N TRP A 336 -14.17 4.67 -19.50
CA TRP A 336 -13.46 5.58 -18.57
C TRP A 336 -12.07 5.13 -18.17
N LEU A 337 -11.72 3.86 -18.36
CA LEU A 337 -10.45 3.29 -17.95
C LEU A 337 -9.23 4.01 -18.57
N PRO A 338 -9.20 4.27 -19.89
CA PRO A 338 -8.09 5.01 -20.48
C PRO A 338 -7.94 6.41 -19.91
N LEU A 339 -9.06 7.07 -19.55
CA LEU A 339 -9.04 8.41 -18.98
C LEU A 339 -8.41 8.41 -17.58
N LEU A 340 -8.73 7.42 -16.74
CA LEU A 340 -8.15 7.26 -15.41
C LEU A 340 -6.64 7.04 -15.46
N TYR A 341 -6.18 6.18 -16.36
CA TYR A 341 -4.75 5.98 -16.56
C TYR A 341 -4.05 7.25 -17.09
N ARG A 342 -4.68 8.01 -18.00
CA ARG A 342 -4.16 9.31 -18.46
C ARG A 342 -4.09 10.34 -17.34
N PHE A 343 -5.09 10.37 -16.48
CA PHE A 343 -5.06 11.23 -15.28
C PHE A 343 -3.86 10.90 -14.38
N CYS A 344 -3.62 9.60 -14.10
CA CYS A 344 -2.45 9.15 -13.35
C CYS A 344 -1.14 9.48 -14.09
N ALA A 345 -1.10 9.32 -15.41
CA ALA A 345 0.05 9.69 -16.21
C ALA A 345 0.36 11.18 -16.08
N LEU A 346 -0.64 12.05 -16.29
CA LEU A 346 -0.46 13.50 -16.17
C LEU A 346 -0.01 13.93 -14.78
N SER A 347 -0.53 13.30 -13.72
CA SER A 347 -0.09 13.58 -12.35
C SER A 347 1.39 13.22 -12.13
N GLY A 348 1.88 12.14 -12.74
CA GLY A 348 3.29 11.75 -12.75
C GLY A 348 4.17 12.77 -13.51
N LEU A 349 3.68 13.25 -14.65
CA LEU A 349 4.39 14.30 -15.42
C LEU A 349 4.46 15.63 -14.64
N ILE A 350 3.36 16.04 -14.00
CA ILE A 350 3.33 17.25 -13.16
C ILE A 350 4.33 17.10 -12.02
N MET A 351 4.35 15.95 -11.32
CA MET A 351 5.32 15.67 -10.28
C MET A 351 6.76 15.81 -10.81
N ALA A 352 7.07 15.21 -11.97
CA ALA A 352 8.40 15.28 -12.57
C ALA A 352 8.82 16.72 -12.88
N LEU A 353 7.93 17.50 -13.49
CA LEU A 353 8.20 18.90 -13.83
C LEU A 353 8.39 19.77 -12.58
N VAL A 354 7.51 19.64 -11.58
CA VAL A 354 7.63 20.39 -10.32
C VAL A 354 8.98 20.14 -9.66
N LEU A 355 9.42 18.88 -9.59
CA LEU A 355 10.70 18.51 -8.98
C LEU A 355 11.91 19.02 -9.78
N LEU A 356 11.85 19.01 -11.11
CA LEU A 356 12.90 19.56 -11.96
C LEU A 356 13.04 21.09 -11.84
N PHE A 357 11.90 21.81 -11.72
CA PHE A 357 11.92 23.26 -11.61
C PHE A 357 12.19 23.76 -10.18
N SER A 358 11.85 22.99 -9.15
CA SER A 358 12.17 23.30 -7.75
C SER A 358 13.68 23.45 -7.54
N LYS A 359 14.49 22.57 -8.13
CA LYS A 359 15.95 22.56 -8.00
C LYS A 359 16.62 23.80 -8.60
N ARG A 360 16.03 24.42 -9.64
CA ARG A 360 16.59 25.65 -10.24
C ARG A 360 16.58 26.87 -9.31
N LYS A 361 15.60 26.93 -8.38
CA LYS A 361 15.52 28.03 -7.39
C LYS A 361 16.57 27.94 -6.29
N THR A 362 16.97 26.76 -5.89
CA THR A 362 17.96 26.56 -4.81
C THR A 362 19.40 26.82 -5.29
N MET A 363 19.71 26.64 -6.56
CA MET A 363 21.03 26.98 -7.11
C MET A 363 21.26 28.48 -7.37
N THR A 364 20.19 29.26 -7.51
CA THR A 364 20.28 30.74 -7.74
C THR A 364 20.39 31.56 -6.46
N THR A 365 20.24 30.92 -5.28
CA THR A 365 20.33 31.62 -3.96
C THR A 365 21.62 31.33 -3.21
N VAL A 366 22.60 30.63 -3.79
CA VAL A 366 23.92 30.27 -3.20
C VAL A 366 25.08 30.93 -3.99
N ASN A 367 24.83 32.03 -4.70
CA ASN A 367 25.89 32.88 -5.28
C ASN A 367 25.86 34.28 -4.66
#